data_4092c20b87618d887c2d3af625e30833
#
_entry.id   4092c20b87618d887c2d3af625e30833
#
_cell.length_a   1.000
_cell.length_b   1.000
_cell.length_c   1.000
_cell.angle_alpha   90.00
_cell.angle_beta   90.00
_cell.angle_gamma   90.00
#
_symmetry.space_group_name_H-M   'P 1'
#
loop_
_entity.id
_entity.type
_entity.pdbx_description
1 polymer ?
#
loop_
_entity_poly.entity_id
_entity_poly.type
_entity_poly.pdbx_seq_one_letter_code
_entity_poly.pdbx_strand_id
1 'polypeptide(L)'
;MRNLRDRPVGQKITFVIMLISGMVLLLASAALFCFQAYTLRQHFAHELAVVGEITAHNCATAVMFKDEGAAAQILTGLKTMPQIVSARLEVTDRQRLAYFGGLPDELEIKVARLKSGFQFDGNRILLAQPVMLDGKREGTLYLVADLAAMTSQLLKLYGGVFALVLAASLLLAFLLSSQFLRFVTNPILSLAGTARTIAEHHD
;
A
#
# COMPACT_ATOMS: atom_id res chain seq x y z
N MET A 1 -30.96 -20.36 -15.98
CA MET A 1 -30.62 -18.92 -15.96
C MET A 1 -31.93 -18.14 -16.18
N ARG A 2 -32.48 -17.59 -15.11
CA ARG A 2 -33.77 -16.87 -15.13
C ARG A 2 -33.54 -15.50 -15.76
N ASN A 3 -34.16 -15.29 -16.93
CA ASN A 3 -34.02 -14.08 -17.75
C ASN A 3 -34.39 -12.82 -16.94
N LEU A 4 -33.51 -11.81 -16.92
CA LEU A 4 -33.73 -10.46 -16.42
C LEU A 4 -34.92 -9.71 -17.04
N ARG A 5 -35.53 -10.30 -18.07
CA ARG A 5 -36.59 -9.71 -18.87
C ARG A 5 -37.96 -9.70 -18.17
N ASP A 6 -38.21 -10.62 -17.23
CA ASP A 6 -39.53 -10.82 -16.58
C ASP A 6 -39.62 -10.23 -15.15
N ARG A 7 -38.67 -9.42 -14.74
CA ARG A 7 -38.73 -8.79 -13.40
C ARG A 7 -39.48 -7.47 -13.44
N PRO A 8 -40.28 -7.15 -12.41
CA PRO A 8 -41.00 -5.88 -12.31
C PRO A 8 -40.02 -4.70 -12.40
N VAL A 9 -40.47 -3.63 -13.05
CA VAL A 9 -39.63 -2.43 -13.36
C VAL A 9 -38.85 -1.91 -12.16
N GLY A 10 -39.45 -1.95 -10.96
CA GLY A 10 -38.79 -1.57 -9.71
C GLY A 10 -37.53 -2.37 -9.39
N GLN A 11 -37.54 -3.69 -9.63
CA GLN A 11 -36.34 -4.52 -9.38
C GLN A 11 -35.20 -4.21 -10.37
N LYS A 12 -35.50 -3.83 -11.59
CA LYS A 12 -34.50 -3.42 -12.59
C LYS A 12 -33.85 -2.09 -12.17
N ILE A 13 -34.61 -1.13 -11.72
CA ILE A 13 -34.10 0.16 -11.26
C ILE A 13 -33.22 -0.02 -10.02
N THR A 14 -33.66 -0.82 -9.05
CA THR A 14 -32.86 -1.14 -7.86
C THR A 14 -31.53 -1.81 -8.23
N PHE A 15 -31.56 -2.76 -9.16
CA PHE A 15 -30.36 -3.45 -9.60
C PHE A 15 -29.37 -2.50 -10.28
N VAL A 16 -29.85 -1.59 -11.12
CA VAL A 16 -29.01 -0.57 -11.80
C VAL A 16 -28.39 0.39 -10.78
N ILE A 17 -29.19 0.90 -9.84
CA ILE A 17 -28.68 1.79 -8.78
C ILE A 17 -27.61 1.06 -7.95
N MET A 18 -27.87 -0.17 -7.55
CA MET A 18 -26.95 -0.97 -6.77
C MET A 18 -25.65 -1.25 -7.51
N LEU A 19 -25.73 -1.51 -8.82
CA LEU A 19 -24.56 -1.73 -9.67
C LEU A 19 -23.73 -0.45 -9.83
N ILE A 20 -24.38 0.68 -10.09
CA ILE A 20 -23.71 1.98 -10.21
C ILE A 20 -23.05 2.37 -8.88
N SER A 21 -23.78 2.28 -7.77
CA SER A 21 -23.26 2.61 -6.44
C SER A 21 -22.08 1.70 -6.04
N GLY A 22 -22.19 0.40 -6.34
CA GLY A 22 -21.14 -0.57 -6.11
C GLY A 22 -19.88 -0.27 -6.94
N MET A 23 -20.07 0.11 -8.22
CA MET A 23 -18.97 0.46 -9.10
C MET A 23 -18.24 1.73 -8.64
N VAL A 24 -18.99 2.76 -8.28
CA VAL A 24 -18.41 4.01 -7.75
C VAL A 24 -17.65 3.75 -6.46
N LEU A 25 -18.22 2.96 -5.55
CA LEU A 25 -17.57 2.60 -4.29
C LEU A 25 -16.29 1.80 -4.52
N LEU A 26 -16.30 0.85 -5.45
CA LEU A 26 -15.12 0.07 -5.85
C LEU A 26 -14.01 0.97 -6.42
N LEU A 27 -14.35 1.90 -7.30
CA LEU A 27 -13.38 2.83 -7.88
C LEU A 27 -12.79 3.78 -6.82
N ALA A 28 -13.64 4.36 -5.96
CA ALA A 28 -13.19 5.22 -4.88
C ALA A 28 -12.25 4.47 -3.93
N SER A 29 -12.59 3.25 -3.62
CA SER A 29 -11.83 2.38 -2.76
C SER A 29 -10.47 1.98 -3.37
N ALA A 30 -10.45 1.64 -4.65
CA ALA A 30 -9.22 1.33 -5.37
C ALA A 30 -8.30 2.54 -5.42
N ALA A 31 -8.84 3.75 -5.66
CA ALA A 31 -8.08 4.99 -5.66
C ALA A 31 -7.45 5.28 -4.29
N LEU A 32 -8.22 5.13 -3.20
CA LEU A 32 -7.72 5.29 -1.84
C LEU A 32 -6.62 4.27 -1.51
N PHE A 33 -6.80 3.01 -1.92
CA PHE A 33 -5.79 1.98 -1.70
C PHE A 33 -4.48 2.28 -2.45
N CYS A 34 -4.57 2.69 -3.72
CA CYS A 34 -3.39 3.09 -4.50
C CYS A 34 -2.68 4.29 -3.87
N PHE A 35 -3.44 5.30 -3.43
CA PHE A 35 -2.89 6.47 -2.76
C PHE A 35 -2.18 6.10 -1.45
N GLN A 36 -2.82 5.26 -0.63
CA GLN A 36 -2.25 4.80 0.63
C GLN A 36 -0.96 3.98 0.41
N ALA A 37 -0.97 3.08 -0.58
CA ALA A 37 0.21 2.28 -0.91
C ALA A 37 1.38 3.15 -1.39
N TYR A 38 1.10 4.18 -2.19
CA TYR A 38 2.12 5.13 -2.64
C TYR A 38 2.71 5.94 -1.48
N THR A 39 1.84 6.52 -0.65
CA THR A 39 2.25 7.35 0.49
C THR A 39 3.09 6.55 1.48
N LEU A 40 2.68 5.31 1.77
CA LEU A 40 3.41 4.43 2.68
C LEU A 40 4.84 4.14 2.18
N ARG A 41 5.00 3.88 0.88
CA ARG A 41 6.33 3.66 0.29
C ARG A 41 7.24 4.87 0.46
N GLN A 42 6.72 6.07 0.28
CA GLN A 42 7.48 7.31 0.43
C GLN A 42 7.87 7.57 1.90
N HIS A 43 6.94 7.37 2.83
CA HIS A 43 7.23 7.51 4.25
C HIS A 43 8.32 6.53 4.70
N PHE A 44 8.22 5.28 4.25
CA PHE A 44 9.21 4.27 4.62
C PHE A 44 10.60 4.55 4.02
N ALA A 45 10.67 5.06 2.80
CA ALA A 45 11.94 5.47 2.20
C ALA A 45 12.59 6.62 2.98
N HIS A 46 11.79 7.56 3.46
CA HIS A 46 12.28 8.67 4.27
C HIS A 46 12.76 8.20 5.65
N GLU A 47 12.00 7.34 6.30
CA GLU A 47 12.38 6.73 7.59
C GLU A 47 13.69 5.94 7.46
N LEU A 48 13.82 5.14 6.40
CA LEU A 48 15.05 4.40 6.12
C LEU A 48 16.23 5.34 5.87
N ALA A 49 16.01 6.48 5.21
CA ALA A 49 17.05 7.48 4.99
C ALA A 49 17.55 8.09 6.31
N VAL A 50 16.64 8.40 7.23
CA VAL A 50 17.01 8.90 8.57
C VAL A 50 17.82 7.86 9.36
N VAL A 51 17.36 6.61 9.35
CA VAL A 51 18.11 5.50 9.99
C VAL A 51 19.49 5.34 9.35
N GLY A 52 19.56 5.42 8.01
CA GLY A 52 20.80 5.36 7.25
C GLY A 52 21.76 6.49 7.64
N GLU A 53 21.27 7.71 7.78
CA GLU A 53 22.05 8.89 8.16
C GLU A 53 22.65 8.74 9.56
N ILE A 54 21.81 8.35 10.53
CA ILE A 54 22.26 8.12 11.91
C ILE A 54 23.31 7.00 11.95
N THR A 55 23.08 5.91 11.23
CA THR A 55 24.01 4.78 11.17
C THR A 55 25.31 5.17 10.48
N ALA A 56 25.25 5.91 9.38
CA ALA A 56 26.43 6.40 8.67
C ALA A 56 27.28 7.31 9.57
N HIS A 57 26.63 8.20 10.32
CA HIS A 57 27.31 9.05 11.31
C HIS A 57 28.03 8.22 12.38
N ASN A 58 27.36 7.22 12.93
CA ASN A 58 27.94 6.31 13.93
C ASN A 58 29.12 5.47 13.38
N CYS A 59 29.08 5.17 12.06
CA CYS A 59 30.16 4.44 11.39
C CYS A 59 31.39 5.31 11.07
N ALA A 60 31.32 6.63 11.17
CA ALA A 60 32.39 7.54 10.72
C ALA A 60 33.72 7.20 11.40
N THR A 61 33.73 7.00 12.72
CA THR A 61 34.95 6.64 13.49
C THR A 61 35.47 5.26 13.07
N ALA A 62 34.59 4.26 12.88
CA ALA A 62 35.00 2.93 12.47
C ALA A 62 35.62 2.93 11.06
N VAL A 63 35.10 3.77 10.15
CA VAL A 63 35.65 3.96 8.80
C VAL A 63 37.03 4.62 8.86
N MET A 64 37.19 5.64 9.69
CA MET A 64 38.47 6.37 9.86
C MET A 64 39.59 5.44 10.32
N PHE A 65 39.33 4.60 11.30
CA PHE A 65 40.31 3.68 11.87
C PHE A 65 40.35 2.30 11.15
N LYS A 66 39.50 2.12 10.12
CA LYS A 66 39.33 0.84 9.44
C LYS A 66 39.04 -0.32 10.41
N ASP A 67 38.29 -0.02 11.49
CA ASP A 67 37.91 -1.00 12.51
C ASP A 67 36.71 -1.83 12.05
N GLU A 68 37.00 -3.02 11.51
CA GLU A 68 35.99 -3.98 11.05
C GLU A 68 35.08 -4.46 12.19
N GLY A 69 35.65 -4.61 13.40
CA GLY A 69 34.91 -5.07 14.57
C GLY A 69 33.85 -4.07 15.02
N ALA A 70 34.24 -2.81 15.17
CA ALA A 70 33.33 -1.72 15.54
C ALA A 70 32.25 -1.52 14.42
N ALA A 71 32.66 -1.55 13.16
CA ALA A 71 31.74 -1.44 12.03
C ALA A 71 30.71 -2.59 12.03
N ALA A 72 31.15 -3.83 12.20
CA ALA A 72 30.26 -4.99 12.26
C ALA A 72 29.28 -4.93 13.44
N GLN A 73 29.72 -4.44 14.59
CA GLN A 73 28.87 -4.26 15.77
C GLN A 73 27.76 -3.23 15.50
N ILE A 74 28.08 -2.09 14.91
CA ILE A 74 27.11 -1.06 14.54
C ILE A 74 26.09 -1.61 13.55
N LEU A 75 26.56 -2.29 12.48
CA LEU A 75 25.65 -2.88 11.49
C LEU A 75 24.77 -3.99 12.08
N THR A 76 25.28 -4.73 13.08
CA THR A 76 24.49 -5.77 13.75
C THR A 76 23.28 -5.18 14.49
N GLY A 77 23.38 -3.95 14.97
CA GLY A 77 22.24 -3.22 15.54
C GLY A 77 21.07 -3.06 14.58
N LEU A 78 21.33 -2.97 13.28
CA LEU A 78 20.28 -2.87 12.26
C LEU A 78 19.47 -4.18 12.07
N LYS A 79 19.98 -5.32 12.54
CA LYS A 79 19.23 -6.60 12.51
C LYS A 79 17.99 -6.59 13.37
N THR A 80 17.87 -5.66 14.32
CA THR A 80 16.66 -5.48 15.13
C THR A 80 15.48 -4.94 14.29
N MET A 81 15.77 -4.38 13.12
CA MET A 81 14.78 -3.90 12.16
C MET A 81 14.52 -4.97 11.11
N PRO A 82 13.39 -5.72 11.19
CA PRO A 82 13.15 -6.89 10.33
C PRO A 82 13.01 -6.53 8.84
N GLN A 83 12.77 -5.26 8.54
CA GLN A 83 12.67 -4.76 7.17
C GLN A 83 14.04 -4.63 6.50
N ILE A 84 15.14 -4.45 7.26
CA ILE A 84 16.49 -4.31 6.71
C ILE A 84 17.06 -5.71 6.46
N VAL A 85 17.13 -6.08 5.19
CA VAL A 85 17.59 -7.41 4.75
C VAL A 85 19.10 -7.47 4.65
N SER A 86 19.73 -6.37 4.29
CA SER A 86 21.18 -6.30 4.11
C SER A 86 21.70 -4.90 4.40
N ALA A 87 22.88 -4.84 4.99
CA ALA A 87 23.66 -3.62 5.13
C ALA A 87 25.12 -3.91 4.78
N ARG A 88 25.75 -2.93 4.11
CA ARG A 88 27.16 -2.98 3.72
C ARG A 88 27.79 -1.62 3.94
N LEU A 89 28.95 -1.61 4.56
CA LEU A 89 29.79 -0.44 4.74
C LEU A 89 31.05 -0.57 3.88
N GLU A 90 31.25 0.38 2.98
CA GLU A 90 32.43 0.46 2.12
C GLU A 90 33.23 1.73 2.42
N VAL A 91 34.55 1.60 2.44
CA VAL A 91 35.47 2.73 2.49
C VAL A 91 35.66 3.31 1.09
N THR A 92 36.17 4.53 0.98
CA THR A 92 36.37 5.25 -0.28
C THR A 92 37.15 4.44 -1.34
N ASP A 93 38.05 3.57 -0.94
CA ASP A 93 38.82 2.66 -1.83
C ASP A 93 38.01 1.45 -2.34
N ARG A 94 36.69 1.45 -2.17
CA ARG A 94 35.80 0.31 -2.45
C ARG A 94 36.13 -0.96 -1.66
N GLN A 95 36.92 -0.85 -0.61
CA GLN A 95 37.15 -1.94 0.31
C GLN A 95 35.93 -2.12 1.20
N ARG A 96 35.38 -3.32 1.25
CA ARG A 96 34.28 -3.69 2.12
C ARG A 96 34.77 -3.78 3.55
N LEU A 97 34.33 -2.92 4.43
CA LEU A 97 34.75 -2.89 5.82
C LEU A 97 33.91 -3.86 6.68
N ALA A 98 32.60 -3.81 6.53
CA ALA A 98 31.67 -4.69 7.23
C ALA A 98 30.40 -4.91 6.42
N TYR A 99 29.74 -6.04 6.66
CA TYR A 99 28.46 -6.34 6.03
C TYR A 99 27.63 -7.31 6.89
N PHE A 100 26.32 -7.30 6.70
CA PHE A 100 25.44 -8.39 7.09
C PHE A 100 24.36 -8.62 6.03
N GLY A 101 23.79 -9.84 6.01
CA GLY A 101 22.81 -10.24 5.00
C GLY A 101 23.46 -10.55 3.64
N GLY A 102 22.80 -11.36 2.86
CA GLY A 102 23.19 -11.69 1.48
C GLY A 102 22.35 -10.88 0.49
N LEU A 103 22.99 -10.36 -0.56
CA LEU A 103 22.32 -9.76 -1.70
C LEU A 103 22.50 -10.66 -2.91
N PRO A 104 21.46 -10.84 -3.74
CA PRO A 104 21.64 -11.41 -5.07
C PRO A 104 22.60 -10.53 -5.90
N ASP A 105 23.41 -11.15 -6.75
CA ASP A 105 24.45 -10.49 -7.55
C ASP A 105 23.90 -9.28 -8.34
N GLU A 106 22.68 -9.39 -8.89
CA GLU A 106 22.04 -8.31 -9.63
C GLU A 106 21.77 -7.06 -8.77
N LEU A 107 21.39 -7.27 -7.51
CA LEU A 107 21.14 -6.19 -6.55
C LEU A 107 22.45 -5.59 -6.06
N GLU A 108 23.48 -6.38 -5.92
CA GLU A 108 24.82 -5.92 -5.56
C GLU A 108 25.36 -4.93 -6.59
N ILE A 109 25.18 -5.22 -7.88
CA ILE A 109 25.56 -4.33 -8.98
C ILE A 109 24.75 -3.03 -8.95
N LYS A 110 23.43 -3.10 -8.69
CA LYS A 110 22.58 -1.91 -8.62
C LYS A 110 22.94 -1.01 -7.44
N VAL A 111 23.16 -1.60 -6.28
CA VAL A 111 23.58 -0.92 -5.05
C VAL A 111 24.92 -0.21 -5.26
N ALA A 112 25.90 -0.86 -5.87
CA ALA A 112 27.22 -0.30 -6.14
C ALA A 112 27.20 0.89 -7.13
N ARG A 113 26.16 1.01 -7.96
CA ARG A 113 25.96 2.14 -8.89
C ARG A 113 25.30 3.36 -8.22
N LEU A 114 24.67 3.17 -7.08
CA LEU A 114 23.99 4.24 -6.36
C LEU A 114 25.04 5.12 -5.67
N LYS A 115 25.12 6.40 -6.06
CA LYS A 115 26.10 7.33 -5.47
C LYS A 115 25.64 7.89 -4.13
N SER A 116 24.36 8.25 -4.02
CA SER A 116 23.72 8.73 -2.79
C SER A 116 22.20 8.77 -2.98
N GLY A 117 21.45 8.68 -1.86
CA GLY A 117 19.99 8.70 -1.85
C GLY A 117 19.40 7.30 -1.94
N PHE A 118 18.12 7.22 -2.24
CA PHE A 118 17.39 5.95 -2.32
C PHE A 118 16.83 5.69 -3.71
N GLN A 119 16.67 4.42 -4.05
CA GLN A 119 16.04 3.96 -5.28
C GLN A 119 15.13 2.79 -4.97
N PHE A 120 13.95 2.79 -5.61
CA PHE A 120 13.02 1.66 -5.54
C PHE A 120 13.38 0.62 -6.60
N ASP A 121 13.48 -0.63 -6.21
CA ASP A 121 13.63 -1.78 -7.10
C ASP A 121 12.53 -2.81 -6.78
N GLY A 122 11.41 -2.67 -7.48
CA GLY A 122 10.21 -3.46 -7.23
C GLY A 122 9.66 -3.27 -5.82
N ASN A 123 9.79 -4.28 -4.99
CA ASN A 123 9.33 -4.27 -3.59
C ASN A 123 10.48 -4.04 -2.59
N ARG A 124 11.64 -3.56 -3.07
CA ARG A 124 12.82 -3.26 -2.24
C ARG A 124 13.20 -1.79 -2.36
N ILE A 125 13.80 -1.27 -1.30
CA ILE A 125 14.42 0.04 -1.26
C ILE A 125 15.92 -0.15 -1.13
N LEU A 126 16.66 0.42 -2.05
CA LEU A 126 18.10 0.50 -2.02
C LEU A 126 18.46 1.91 -1.55
N LEU A 127 19.23 2.03 -0.47
CA LEU A 127 19.71 3.30 0.05
C LEU A 127 21.23 3.32 0.02
N ALA A 128 21.81 4.41 -0.46
CA ALA A 128 23.23 4.71 -0.36
C ALA A 128 23.41 6.00 0.43
N GLN A 129 24.00 5.90 1.61
CA GLN A 129 24.25 7.02 2.49
C GLN A 129 25.75 7.27 2.62
N PRO A 130 26.25 8.48 2.24
CA PRO A 130 27.67 8.78 2.42
C PRO A 130 28.03 8.88 3.90
N VAL A 131 29.16 8.27 4.27
CA VAL A 131 29.77 8.44 5.58
C VAL A 131 30.69 9.64 5.51
N MET A 132 30.31 10.70 6.21
CA MET A 132 31.04 11.97 6.21
C MET A 132 31.85 12.10 7.49
N LEU A 133 33.12 12.51 7.37
CA LEU A 133 34.00 12.87 8.47
C LEU A 133 34.68 14.19 8.13
N ASP A 134 34.54 15.19 8.99
CA ASP A 134 35.11 16.54 8.79
C ASP A 134 34.80 17.15 7.41
N GLY A 135 33.58 16.89 6.90
CA GLY A 135 33.14 17.38 5.59
C GLY A 135 33.68 16.60 4.37
N LYS A 136 34.46 15.54 4.59
CA LYS A 136 34.94 14.63 3.53
C LYS A 136 34.19 13.31 3.55
N ARG A 137 33.93 12.77 2.35
CA ARG A 137 33.32 11.45 2.21
C ARG A 137 34.40 10.38 2.36
N GLU A 138 34.39 9.67 3.47
CA GLU A 138 35.36 8.61 3.79
C GLU A 138 34.80 7.20 3.46
N GLY A 139 33.49 7.08 3.29
CA GLY A 139 32.86 5.80 2.96
C GLY A 139 31.45 5.95 2.47
N THR A 140 30.79 4.80 2.29
CA THR A 140 29.37 4.72 1.93
C THR A 140 28.74 3.55 2.66
N LEU A 141 27.61 3.84 3.32
CA LEU A 141 26.73 2.85 3.89
C LEU A 141 25.63 2.53 2.87
N TYR A 142 25.52 1.28 2.51
CA TYR A 142 24.44 0.76 1.67
C TYR A 142 23.48 -0.03 2.54
N LEU A 143 22.19 0.28 2.43
CA LEU A 143 21.12 -0.45 3.09
C LEU A 143 20.13 -0.97 2.04
N VAL A 144 19.68 -2.20 2.25
CA VAL A 144 18.62 -2.80 1.46
C VAL A 144 17.49 -3.21 2.37
N ALA A 145 16.32 -2.63 2.15
CA ALA A 145 15.11 -2.95 2.88
C ALA A 145 14.10 -3.64 1.96
N ASP A 146 13.39 -4.63 2.49
CA ASP A 146 12.32 -5.34 1.81
C ASP A 146 10.96 -4.90 2.36
N LEU A 147 10.12 -4.40 1.45
CA LEU A 147 8.75 -3.97 1.74
C LEU A 147 7.75 -5.13 1.71
N ALA A 148 8.16 -6.34 1.25
CA ALA A 148 7.22 -7.45 1.05
C ALA A 148 6.56 -7.89 2.35
N ALA A 149 7.33 -8.02 3.42
CA ALA A 149 6.81 -8.42 4.73
C ALA A 149 5.79 -7.39 5.26
N MET A 150 6.11 -6.11 5.11
CA MET A 150 5.27 -5.00 5.56
C MET A 150 4.01 -4.86 4.70
N THR A 151 4.14 -4.95 3.38
CA THR A 151 2.99 -4.87 2.47
C THR A 151 2.04 -6.05 2.62
N SER A 152 2.54 -7.25 2.88
CA SER A 152 1.69 -8.43 3.09
C SER A 152 0.88 -8.35 4.38
N GLN A 153 1.46 -7.85 5.46
CA GLN A 153 0.80 -7.66 6.74
C GLN A 153 -0.24 -6.54 6.66
N LEU A 154 0.10 -5.43 6.01
CA LEU A 154 -0.82 -4.33 5.75
C LEU A 154 -1.97 -4.75 4.85
N LEU A 155 -1.70 -5.51 3.79
CA LEU A 155 -2.73 -6.01 2.88
C LEU A 155 -3.74 -6.90 3.59
N LYS A 156 -3.29 -7.75 4.53
CA LYS A 156 -4.18 -8.58 5.34
C LYS A 156 -5.05 -7.73 6.28
N LEU A 157 -4.46 -6.74 6.95
CA LEU A 157 -5.17 -5.89 7.92
C LEU A 157 -6.14 -4.93 7.22
N TYR A 158 -5.63 -4.15 6.26
CA TYR A 158 -6.45 -3.18 5.53
C TYR A 158 -7.41 -3.83 4.56
N GLY A 159 -7.02 -4.93 3.92
CA GLY A 159 -7.91 -5.71 3.04
C GLY A 159 -9.11 -6.26 3.78
N GLY A 160 -8.94 -6.72 5.03
CA GLY A 160 -10.05 -7.17 5.88
C GLY A 160 -11.02 -6.04 6.24
N VAL A 161 -10.49 -4.91 6.70
CA VAL A 161 -11.30 -3.71 7.02
C VAL A 161 -12.03 -3.21 5.76
N PHE A 162 -11.33 -3.20 4.63
CA PHE A 162 -11.87 -2.77 3.36
C PHE A 162 -13.02 -3.66 2.88
N ALA A 163 -12.84 -4.99 2.93
CA ALA A 163 -13.88 -5.95 2.58
C ALA A 163 -15.11 -5.79 3.48
N LEU A 164 -14.90 -5.52 4.78
CA LEU A 164 -15.99 -5.31 5.74
C LEU A 164 -16.77 -4.03 5.43
N VAL A 165 -16.08 -2.91 5.15
CA VAL A 165 -16.72 -1.62 4.79
C VAL A 165 -17.49 -1.77 3.49
N LEU A 166 -16.94 -2.47 2.50
CA LEU A 166 -17.58 -2.70 1.21
C LEU A 166 -18.84 -3.56 1.36
N ALA A 167 -18.74 -4.64 2.15
CA ALA A 167 -19.90 -5.50 2.46
C ALA A 167 -20.99 -4.74 3.21
N ALA A 168 -20.63 -3.94 4.22
CA ALA A 168 -21.57 -3.12 4.99
C ALA A 168 -22.27 -2.07 4.10
N SER A 169 -21.52 -1.40 3.21
CA SER A 169 -22.06 -0.41 2.29
C SER A 169 -23.03 -1.02 1.28
N LEU A 170 -22.70 -2.19 0.73
CA LEU A 170 -23.60 -2.91 -0.17
C LEU A 170 -24.87 -3.38 0.54
N LEU A 171 -24.74 -3.86 1.79
CA LEU A 171 -25.87 -4.27 2.60
C LEU A 171 -26.79 -3.09 2.92
N LEU A 172 -26.22 -1.95 3.27
CA LEU A 172 -26.98 -0.72 3.53
C LEU A 172 -27.69 -0.24 2.27
N ALA A 173 -27.01 -0.23 1.12
CA ALA A 173 -27.59 0.13 -0.16
C ALA A 173 -28.75 -0.81 -0.55
N PHE A 174 -28.60 -2.11 -0.27
CA PHE A 174 -29.65 -3.09 -0.49
C PHE A 174 -30.87 -2.84 0.41
N LEU A 175 -30.67 -2.59 1.70
CA LEU A 175 -31.74 -2.30 2.65
C LEU A 175 -32.50 -1.01 2.29
N LEU A 176 -31.78 0.05 2.00
CA LEU A 176 -32.36 1.33 1.60
C LEU A 176 -33.16 1.20 0.28
N SER A 177 -32.59 0.51 -0.70
CA SER A 177 -33.25 0.29 -1.99
C SER A 177 -34.50 -0.57 -1.84
N SER A 178 -34.48 -1.58 -0.96
CA SER A 178 -35.65 -2.45 -0.72
C SER A 178 -36.78 -1.70 0.01
N GLN A 179 -36.43 -0.80 0.93
CA GLN A 179 -37.41 0.05 1.62
C GLN A 179 -38.02 1.08 0.67
N PHE A 180 -37.20 1.72 -0.18
CA PHE A 180 -37.69 2.69 -1.16
C PHE A 180 -38.71 2.09 -2.12
N LEU A 181 -38.50 0.84 -2.57
CA LEU A 181 -39.44 0.09 -3.39
C LEU A 181 -40.78 -0.14 -2.65
N ARG A 182 -40.76 -0.46 -1.37
CA ARG A 182 -41.98 -0.70 -0.60
C ARG A 182 -42.77 0.60 -0.36
N PHE A 183 -42.09 1.73 -0.09
CA PHE A 183 -42.74 2.98 0.27
C PHE A 183 -43.21 3.80 -0.95
N VAL A 184 -42.53 3.73 -2.08
CA VAL A 184 -42.83 4.59 -3.23
C VAL A 184 -43.51 3.85 -4.37
N THR A 185 -43.06 2.65 -4.68
CA THR A 185 -43.56 1.95 -5.89
C THR A 185 -44.88 1.22 -5.66
N ASN A 186 -45.12 0.70 -4.45
CA ASN A 186 -46.37 -0.01 -4.15
C ASN A 186 -47.60 0.91 -4.12
N PRO A 187 -47.57 2.10 -3.47
CA PRO A 187 -48.75 2.96 -3.47
C PRO A 187 -49.09 3.57 -4.85
N ILE A 188 -48.06 3.83 -5.69
CA ILE A 188 -48.28 4.38 -7.04
C ILE A 188 -48.95 3.32 -7.94
N LEU A 189 -48.58 2.06 -7.85
CA LEU A 189 -49.20 0.98 -8.63
C LEU A 189 -50.64 0.69 -8.18
N SER A 190 -50.93 0.84 -6.87
CA SER A 190 -52.31 0.65 -6.38
C SER A 190 -53.25 1.77 -6.83
N LEU A 191 -52.77 3.04 -6.88
CA LEU A 191 -53.54 4.16 -7.40
C LEU A 191 -53.79 4.04 -8.91
N ALA A 192 -52.82 3.60 -9.67
CA ALA A 192 -52.98 3.37 -11.14
C ALA A 192 -53.97 2.21 -11.44
N GLY A 193 -53.97 1.18 -10.57
CA GLY A 193 -54.97 0.07 -10.68
C GLY A 193 -56.39 0.51 -10.41
N THR A 194 -56.61 1.35 -9.39
CA THR A 194 -57.91 1.87 -8.99
C THR A 194 -58.46 2.83 -10.06
N ALA A 195 -57.64 3.64 -10.67
CA ALA A 195 -58.04 4.54 -11.76
C ALA A 195 -58.53 3.79 -13.01
N ARG A 196 -57.93 2.62 -13.33
CA ARG A 196 -58.32 1.78 -14.45
C ARG A 196 -59.64 1.07 -14.20
N THR A 197 -59.91 0.65 -12.98
CA THR A 197 -61.17 -0.03 -12.63
C THR A 197 -62.36 0.95 -12.65
N ILE A 198 -62.14 2.23 -12.35
CA ILE A 198 -63.16 3.30 -12.44
C ILE A 198 -63.44 3.65 -13.91
N ALA A 199 -62.45 3.64 -14.78
CA ALA A 199 -62.60 3.91 -16.21
C ALA A 199 -63.37 2.80 -16.97
N GLU A 200 -63.22 1.52 -16.52
CA GLU A 200 -63.94 0.38 -17.11
C GLU A 200 -65.40 0.22 -16.63
N HIS A 201 -65.84 0.94 -15.58
CA HIS A 201 -67.22 0.88 -15.07
C HIS A 201 -68.11 2.05 -15.53
N HIS A 202 -67.63 2.89 -16.44
CA HIS A 202 -68.39 4.04 -16.96
C HIS A 202 -68.68 3.96 -18.47
N ASP A 203 -68.70 2.73 -19.06
CA ASP A 203 -69.25 2.45 -20.38
C ASP A 203 -70.53 1.59 -20.24
#